data_9e983d0cdbf1f43df6753e66b5cc0bc2
#
_entry.id   9e983d0cdbf1f43df6753e66b5cc0bc2
#
_cell.length_a   1.000
_cell.length_b   1.000
_cell.length_c   1.000
_cell.angle_alpha   90.00
_cell.angle_beta   90.00
_cell.angle_gamma   90.00
#
_symmetry.space_group_name_H-M   'P 1'
#
loop_
_entity.id
_entity.type
_entity.pdbx_description
1 polymer ?
#
loop_
_entity_poly.entity_id
_entity_poly.type
_entity_poly.pdbx_seq_one_letter_code
_entity_poly.pdbx_strand_id
1 'polypeptide(L)'
;MSDSAYTLAELLIAAGSEAWRGDGEVLATGIGLIPRLAASLAMLSSSPDLMMTDSEAYLLSEPNPVGGRGADFRPQYETWMGFSRIFDNVWGGKRHAMVGPTQIDRFGQANISCIGDPAKPKAQMLGVRGFPGNSISHANSFFVPGHNTRVFKAGECDMVCSIGYNPARLPKGYAVAEIDIRLVVTDLCVMDFGGPAHQIRLRSLHPGITAAKVQENTSFPVCVPDDVITTPAPTEAQLAIIRRLDPHNLRSREIKDNPPGDRR
;
A
#
# COMPACT_ATOMS: atom_id res chain seq x y z
N MET A 1 19.31 -11.81 -23.32
CA MET A 1 18.60 -11.20 -22.19
C MET A 1 17.24 -10.83 -22.73
N SER A 2 16.15 -11.45 -22.27
CA SER A 2 14.81 -11.01 -22.68
C SER A 2 14.62 -9.61 -22.15
N ASP A 3 14.42 -8.65 -23.03
CA ASP A 3 14.02 -7.30 -22.66
C ASP A 3 12.68 -7.41 -21.98
N SER A 4 12.68 -7.38 -20.66
CA SER A 4 11.46 -7.46 -19.85
C SER A 4 10.65 -6.20 -20.16
N ALA A 5 9.44 -6.37 -20.68
CA ALA A 5 8.62 -5.25 -21.12
C ALA A 5 8.24 -4.28 -19.97
N TYR A 6 8.53 -4.64 -18.72
CA TYR A 6 8.20 -3.86 -17.51
C TYR A 6 9.31 -3.99 -16.45
N THR A 7 9.29 -3.09 -15.46
CA THR A 7 10.20 -3.06 -14.31
C THR A 7 9.49 -3.53 -13.02
N LEU A 8 10.26 -3.80 -11.97
CA LEU A 8 9.70 -4.14 -10.67
C LEU A 8 8.76 -3.05 -10.14
N ALA A 9 9.15 -1.78 -10.26
CA ALA A 9 8.29 -0.67 -9.84
C ALA A 9 6.93 -0.68 -10.57
N GLU A 10 6.90 -0.97 -11.88
CA GLU A 10 5.68 -1.09 -12.67
C GLU A 10 4.84 -2.31 -12.24
N LEU A 11 5.47 -3.43 -11.91
CA LEU A 11 4.80 -4.59 -11.33
C LEU A 11 4.14 -4.25 -9.98
N LEU A 12 4.86 -3.55 -9.10
CA LEU A 12 4.35 -3.16 -7.78
C LEU A 12 3.20 -2.17 -7.86
N ILE A 13 3.21 -1.26 -8.83
CA ILE A 13 2.08 -0.35 -9.09
C ILE A 13 0.86 -1.14 -9.54
N ALA A 14 1.02 -2.06 -10.48
CA ALA A 14 -0.07 -2.90 -10.96
C ALA A 14 -0.62 -3.81 -9.85
N ALA A 15 0.25 -4.50 -9.11
CA ALA A 15 -0.15 -5.33 -7.97
C ALA A 15 -0.83 -4.51 -6.86
N GLY A 16 -0.32 -3.31 -6.58
CA GLY A 16 -0.89 -2.39 -5.60
C GLY A 16 -2.26 -1.87 -5.99
N SER A 17 -2.54 -1.69 -7.29
CA SER A 17 -3.83 -1.21 -7.77
C SER A 17 -4.98 -2.18 -7.44
N GLU A 18 -4.67 -3.46 -7.28
CA GLU A 18 -5.63 -4.49 -6.88
C GLU A 18 -6.21 -4.27 -5.47
N ALA A 19 -5.55 -3.48 -4.63
CA ALA A 19 -6.06 -3.15 -3.29
C ALA A 19 -7.42 -2.46 -3.34
N TRP A 20 -7.68 -1.65 -4.36
CA TRP A 20 -8.92 -0.89 -4.53
C TRP A 20 -9.95 -1.54 -5.44
N ARG A 21 -9.68 -2.76 -5.92
CA ARG A 21 -10.61 -3.45 -6.80
C ARG A 21 -11.95 -3.68 -6.11
N GLY A 22 -13.02 -3.13 -6.70
CA GLY A 22 -14.39 -3.29 -6.20
C GLY A 22 -14.78 -2.40 -5.03
N ASP A 23 -13.98 -1.43 -4.66
CA ASP A 23 -14.28 -0.51 -3.55
C ASP A 23 -15.44 0.45 -3.84
N GLY A 24 -15.77 0.69 -5.11
CA GLY A 24 -16.79 1.66 -5.48
C GLY A 24 -16.40 3.09 -5.11
N GLU A 25 -17.36 3.89 -4.69
CA GLU A 25 -17.18 5.32 -4.36
C GLU A 25 -16.51 5.50 -2.98
N VAL A 26 -15.19 5.37 -2.97
CA VAL A 26 -14.31 5.54 -1.80
C VAL A 26 -13.18 6.50 -2.14
N LEU A 27 -12.73 7.26 -1.15
CA LEU A 27 -11.56 8.13 -1.29
C LEU A 27 -10.28 7.27 -1.28
N ALA A 28 -9.73 7.00 -2.45
CA ALA A 28 -8.47 6.27 -2.61
C ALA A 28 -7.28 7.18 -2.28
N THR A 29 -6.47 6.77 -1.30
CA THR A 29 -5.31 7.55 -0.84
C THR A 29 -4.05 6.72 -0.88
N GLY A 30 -3.21 6.93 -1.89
CA GLY A 30 -1.85 6.38 -1.93
C GLY A 30 -0.85 7.33 -1.27
N ILE A 31 -0.24 6.91 -0.17
CA ILE A 31 0.77 7.71 0.54
C ILE A 31 2.17 7.27 0.10
N GLY A 32 2.81 8.10 -0.68
CA GLY A 32 4.06 7.83 -1.40
C GLY A 32 3.85 7.69 -2.89
N LEU A 33 4.94 7.66 -3.66
CA LEU A 33 4.88 7.70 -5.12
C LEU A 33 4.23 6.44 -5.72
N ILE A 34 4.72 5.26 -5.34
CA ILE A 34 4.19 3.98 -5.85
C ILE A 34 2.73 3.78 -5.43
N PRO A 35 2.34 3.95 -4.13
CA PRO A 35 0.94 3.87 -3.73
C PRO A 35 0.02 4.86 -4.46
N ARG A 36 0.49 6.10 -4.70
CA ARG A 36 -0.30 7.08 -5.45
C ARG A 36 -0.53 6.65 -6.91
N LEU A 37 0.51 6.16 -7.57
CA LEU A 37 0.39 5.64 -8.95
C LEU A 37 -0.52 4.40 -9.00
N ALA A 38 -0.47 3.53 -7.97
CA ALA A 38 -1.34 2.36 -7.86
C ALA A 38 -2.83 2.76 -7.72
N ALA A 39 -3.14 3.72 -6.83
CA ALA A 39 -4.50 4.25 -6.69
C ALA A 39 -4.99 4.93 -7.99
N SER A 40 -4.11 5.71 -8.63
CA SER A 40 -4.41 6.35 -9.91
C SER A 40 -4.66 5.33 -11.04
N LEU A 41 -3.88 4.26 -11.07
CA LEU A 41 -4.08 3.16 -12.03
C LEU A 41 -5.43 2.47 -11.78
N ALA A 42 -5.76 2.19 -10.51
CA ALA A 42 -7.05 1.58 -10.16
C ALA A 42 -8.23 2.45 -10.65
N MET A 43 -8.20 3.75 -10.39
CA MET A 43 -9.24 4.69 -10.83
C MET A 43 -9.37 4.74 -12.36
N LEU A 44 -8.27 4.67 -13.09
CA LEU A 44 -8.28 4.74 -14.56
C LEU A 44 -8.52 3.39 -15.24
N SER A 45 -8.70 2.31 -14.48
CA SER A 45 -8.85 0.96 -15.07
C SER A 45 -9.94 0.13 -14.41
N SER A 46 -9.65 -0.47 -13.25
CA SER A 46 -10.50 -1.48 -12.62
C SER A 46 -11.58 -0.93 -11.68
N SER A 47 -11.48 0.32 -11.28
CA SER A 47 -12.32 0.92 -10.23
C SER A 47 -12.61 2.39 -10.55
N PRO A 48 -13.38 2.68 -11.62
CA PRO A 48 -13.60 4.05 -12.11
C PRO A 48 -14.42 4.93 -11.17
N ASP A 49 -15.14 4.33 -10.22
CA ASP A 49 -15.94 5.05 -9.22
C ASP A 49 -15.09 5.55 -8.03
N LEU A 50 -13.79 5.24 -7.99
CA LEU A 50 -12.90 5.75 -6.94
C LEU A 50 -12.83 7.28 -6.98
N MET A 51 -12.84 7.88 -5.81
CA MET A 51 -12.54 9.29 -5.63
C MET A 51 -11.05 9.48 -5.35
N MET A 52 -10.46 10.52 -5.90
CA MET A 52 -9.10 10.95 -5.55
C MET A 52 -9.06 12.46 -5.36
N THR A 53 -8.25 12.91 -4.42
CA THR A 53 -8.00 14.34 -4.23
C THR A 53 -6.54 14.70 -4.53
N ASP A 54 -6.32 15.97 -4.84
CA ASP A 54 -5.01 16.57 -4.72
C ASP A 54 -4.71 16.95 -3.25
N SER A 55 -3.57 17.58 -3.02
CA SER A 55 -3.17 17.99 -1.66
C SER A 55 -4.02 19.13 -1.07
N GLU A 56 -4.90 19.75 -1.85
CA GLU A 56 -5.72 20.91 -1.46
C GLU A 56 -7.22 20.59 -1.32
N ALA A 57 -7.55 19.29 -1.24
CA ALA A 57 -8.91 18.79 -1.10
C ALA A 57 -9.84 19.06 -2.30
N TYR A 58 -9.29 19.27 -3.48
CA TYR A 58 -10.04 19.22 -4.72
C TYR A 58 -10.24 17.78 -5.17
N LEU A 59 -11.48 17.41 -5.43
CA LEU A 59 -11.81 16.12 -6.03
C LEU A 59 -11.41 16.15 -7.51
N LEU A 60 -10.62 15.17 -7.92
CA LEU A 60 -10.09 15.04 -9.27
C LEU A 60 -11.03 14.23 -10.14
N SER A 61 -11.39 14.73 -11.33
CA SER A 61 -12.03 13.92 -12.36
C SER A 61 -11.05 12.97 -13.07
N GLU A 62 -9.74 13.31 -13.04
CA GLU A 62 -8.66 12.48 -13.54
C GLU A 62 -7.42 12.67 -12.66
N PRO A 63 -6.69 11.57 -12.31
CA PRO A 63 -5.49 11.67 -11.52
C PRO A 63 -4.41 12.51 -12.20
N ASN A 64 -3.81 13.42 -11.44
CA ASN A 64 -2.73 14.25 -11.93
C ASN A 64 -1.44 13.45 -12.10
N PRO A 65 -0.67 13.68 -13.20
CA PRO A 65 0.68 13.15 -13.32
C PRO A 65 1.57 13.54 -12.12
N VAL A 66 2.49 12.65 -11.75
CA VAL A 66 3.44 12.90 -10.67
C VAL A 66 4.67 13.66 -11.16
N GLY A 67 5.34 14.35 -10.24
CA GLY A 67 6.53 15.15 -10.54
C GLY A 67 6.24 16.57 -11.02
N GLY A 68 7.27 17.20 -11.59
CA GLY A 68 7.17 18.58 -12.09
C GLY A 68 6.21 18.68 -13.27
N ARG A 69 5.36 19.70 -13.23
CA ARG A 69 4.35 19.98 -14.27
C ARG A 69 4.70 21.29 -14.98
N GLY A 70 4.43 21.34 -16.28
CA GLY A 70 4.62 22.57 -17.04
C GLY A 70 3.74 23.71 -16.52
N ALA A 71 4.12 24.96 -16.81
CA ALA A 71 3.38 26.16 -16.39
C ALA A 71 1.93 26.18 -16.91
N ASP A 72 1.69 25.52 -18.05
CA ASP A 72 0.37 25.43 -18.68
C ASP A 72 -0.48 24.27 -18.20
N PHE A 73 0.03 23.42 -17.29
CA PHE A 73 -0.73 22.31 -16.75
C PHE A 73 -1.95 22.82 -15.97
N ARG A 74 -3.11 22.25 -16.26
CA ARG A 74 -4.35 22.55 -15.56
C ARG A 74 -4.95 21.26 -15.04
N PRO A 75 -5.03 21.06 -13.69
CA PRO A 75 -5.71 19.92 -13.10
C PRO A 75 -7.19 19.90 -13.53
N GLN A 76 -7.72 18.69 -13.71
CA GLN A 76 -9.13 18.49 -13.96
C GLN A 76 -9.84 18.21 -12.64
N TYR A 77 -10.66 19.15 -12.19
CA TYR A 77 -11.41 19.04 -10.94
C TYR A 77 -12.90 18.81 -11.21
N GLU A 78 -13.51 17.97 -10.39
CA GLU A 78 -14.98 17.86 -10.31
C GLU A 78 -15.54 18.91 -9.37
N THR A 79 -14.97 19.01 -8.16
CA THR A 79 -15.42 19.94 -7.14
C THR A 79 -14.34 20.16 -6.07
N TRP A 80 -14.55 21.17 -5.25
CA TRP A 80 -13.79 21.35 -4.02
C TRP A 80 -14.56 20.72 -2.84
N MET A 81 -13.97 19.71 -2.21
CA MET A 81 -14.57 19.03 -1.06
C MET A 81 -14.44 19.84 0.23
N GLY A 82 -13.35 20.59 0.36
CA GLY A 82 -12.95 21.16 1.65
C GLY A 82 -12.45 20.12 2.65
N PHE A 83 -11.67 20.55 3.63
CA PHE A 83 -11.07 19.63 4.59
C PHE A 83 -12.07 18.96 5.50
N SER A 84 -13.19 19.60 5.85
CA SER A 84 -14.25 18.99 6.67
C SER A 84 -14.79 17.72 6.02
N ARG A 85 -15.13 17.76 4.73
CA ARG A 85 -15.65 16.59 4.00
C ARG A 85 -14.60 15.49 3.80
N ILE A 86 -13.32 15.85 3.70
CA ILE A 86 -12.24 14.85 3.71
C ILE A 86 -12.27 14.07 5.02
N PHE A 87 -12.41 14.76 6.17
CA PHE A 87 -12.52 14.10 7.48
C PHE A 87 -13.83 13.32 7.64
N ASP A 88 -14.95 13.80 7.08
CA ASP A 88 -16.20 13.04 7.06
C ASP A 88 -16.03 11.71 6.32
N ASN A 89 -15.32 11.68 5.19
CA ASN A 89 -14.98 10.44 4.47
C ASN A 89 -14.10 9.51 5.31
N VAL A 90 -13.09 10.06 6.01
CA VAL A 90 -12.20 9.29 6.89
C VAL A 90 -12.99 8.61 8.01
N TRP A 91 -13.75 9.38 8.78
CA TRP A 91 -14.52 8.86 9.93
C TRP A 91 -15.76 8.06 9.53
N GLY A 92 -16.31 8.36 8.36
CA GLY A 92 -17.44 7.63 7.78
C GLY A 92 -17.10 6.31 7.11
N GLY A 93 -15.82 5.88 7.15
CA GLY A 93 -15.38 4.62 6.53
C GLY A 93 -15.28 4.67 4.99
N LYS A 94 -15.45 5.85 4.38
CA LYS A 94 -15.44 6.05 2.93
C LYS A 94 -14.05 6.39 2.38
N ARG A 95 -13.04 5.70 2.88
CA ARG A 95 -11.65 5.84 2.44
C ARG A 95 -10.96 4.49 2.38
N HIS A 96 -10.01 4.34 1.48
CA HIS A 96 -9.04 3.26 1.50
C HIS A 96 -7.63 3.86 1.31
N ALA A 97 -6.79 3.72 2.32
CA ALA A 97 -5.44 4.27 2.32
C ALA A 97 -4.39 3.16 2.15
N MET A 98 -3.40 3.39 1.27
CA MET A 98 -2.19 2.57 1.22
C MET A 98 -1.04 3.35 1.81
N VAL A 99 -0.46 2.83 2.90
CA VAL A 99 0.60 3.49 3.69
C VAL A 99 1.86 2.65 3.72
N GLY A 100 3.01 3.29 3.99
CA GLY A 100 4.32 2.62 4.09
C GLY A 100 4.76 2.46 5.55
N PRO A 101 4.47 1.35 6.24
CA PRO A 101 4.94 1.11 7.59
C PRO A 101 6.44 0.80 7.61
N THR A 102 7.11 1.20 8.69
CA THR A 102 8.53 0.90 8.94
C THR A 102 8.73 -0.41 9.72
N GLN A 103 7.67 -0.87 10.38
CA GLN A 103 7.60 -2.20 10.99
C GLN A 103 6.18 -2.73 10.84
N ILE A 104 6.10 -4.04 10.66
CA ILE A 104 4.85 -4.81 10.56
C ILE A 104 5.07 -6.14 11.29
N ASP A 105 4.08 -6.58 12.07
CA ASP A 105 4.09 -7.90 12.66
C ASP A 105 3.18 -8.88 11.90
N ARG A 106 3.12 -10.13 12.37
CA ARG A 106 2.31 -11.19 11.74
C ARG A 106 0.81 -10.92 11.70
N PHE A 107 0.29 -10.02 12.53
CA PHE A 107 -1.13 -9.63 12.56
C PHE A 107 -1.42 -8.34 11.82
N GLY A 108 -0.43 -7.74 11.16
CA GLY A 108 -0.58 -6.44 10.51
C GLY A 108 -0.60 -5.27 11.49
N GLN A 109 -0.13 -5.46 12.74
CA GLN A 109 0.22 -4.31 13.56
C GLN A 109 1.30 -3.53 12.83
N ALA A 110 1.13 -2.22 12.74
CA ALA A 110 2.01 -1.39 11.94
C ALA A 110 2.56 -0.22 12.71
N ASN A 111 3.81 0.11 12.45
CA ASN A 111 4.54 1.24 13.02
C ASN A 111 4.93 2.23 11.93
N ILE A 112 4.52 3.48 12.10
CA ILE A 112 4.94 4.63 11.30
C ILE A 112 5.36 5.81 12.18
N SER A 113 5.70 5.57 13.45
CA SER A 113 5.99 6.59 14.46
C SER A 113 7.46 6.67 14.82
N CYS A 114 8.01 5.63 15.42
CA CYS A 114 9.40 5.66 15.87
C CYS A 114 10.00 4.25 15.90
N ILE A 115 11.33 4.18 15.86
CA ILE A 115 12.09 2.95 16.04
C ILE A 115 12.81 3.02 17.40
N GLY A 116 12.71 1.95 18.19
CA GLY A 116 13.24 1.84 19.53
C GLY A 116 12.29 2.39 20.59
N ASP A 117 12.83 2.74 21.77
CA ASP A 117 12.05 3.29 22.88
C ASP A 117 11.40 4.64 22.51
N PRO A 118 10.08 4.77 22.61
CA PRO A 118 9.38 6.03 22.32
C PRO A 118 9.86 7.22 23.14
N ALA A 119 10.39 7.01 24.35
CA ALA A 119 10.95 8.08 25.17
C ALA A 119 12.31 8.57 24.67
N LYS A 120 13.07 7.70 23.95
CA LYS A 120 14.37 8.02 23.36
C LYS A 120 14.54 7.28 22.04
N PRO A 121 13.80 7.65 20.99
CA PRO A 121 13.77 6.90 19.75
C PRO A 121 15.11 7.00 18.99
N LYS A 122 15.49 5.89 18.36
CA LYS A 122 16.60 5.85 17.40
C LYS A 122 16.26 6.55 16.09
N ALA A 123 15.00 6.53 15.72
CA ALA A 123 14.44 7.25 14.57
C ALA A 123 13.01 7.69 14.89
N GLN A 124 12.66 8.91 14.53
CA GLN A 124 11.33 9.50 14.70
C GLN A 124 10.70 9.75 13.33
N MET A 125 9.44 9.32 13.17
CA MET A 125 8.60 9.58 12.01
C MET A 125 7.35 10.38 12.44
N LEU A 126 6.51 10.76 11.48
CA LEU A 126 5.40 11.68 11.73
C LEU A 126 4.00 11.03 11.72
N GLY A 127 3.90 9.74 11.38
CA GLY A 127 2.63 9.10 11.05
C GLY A 127 1.68 8.83 12.22
N VAL A 128 2.15 8.86 13.46
CA VAL A 128 1.34 8.47 14.64
C VAL A 128 0.13 9.38 14.89
N ARG A 129 0.10 10.59 14.36
CA ARG A 129 -0.97 11.57 14.64
C ARG A 129 -2.34 11.15 14.11
N GLY A 130 -2.40 10.55 12.94
CA GLY A 130 -3.65 10.19 12.28
C GLY A 130 -3.86 8.68 12.11
N PHE A 131 -2.77 7.93 11.96
CA PHE A 131 -2.85 6.54 11.58
C PHE A 131 -3.60 5.64 12.58
N PRO A 132 -3.51 5.78 13.92
CA PRO A 132 -4.30 4.96 14.83
C PRO A 132 -5.81 5.07 14.57
N GLY A 133 -6.33 6.28 14.40
CA GLY A 133 -7.74 6.49 14.03
C GLY A 133 -8.07 5.96 12.64
N ASN A 134 -7.23 6.27 11.65
CA ASN A 134 -7.42 5.79 10.28
C ASN A 134 -7.43 4.26 10.21
N SER A 135 -6.58 3.57 10.99
CA SER A 135 -6.44 2.13 10.94
C SER A 135 -7.66 1.35 11.40
N ILE A 136 -8.58 1.99 12.11
CA ILE A 136 -9.83 1.39 12.60
C ILE A 136 -11.11 2.01 11.99
N SER A 137 -10.97 3.12 11.24
CA SER A 137 -12.13 3.84 10.70
C SER A 137 -12.44 3.45 9.26
N HIS A 138 -11.48 2.96 8.50
CA HIS A 138 -11.63 2.67 7.07
C HIS A 138 -10.63 1.61 6.59
N ALA A 139 -10.78 1.15 5.35
CA ALA A 139 -9.89 0.19 4.73
C ALA A 139 -8.43 0.72 4.63
N ASN A 140 -7.48 -0.18 4.84
CA ASN A 140 -6.06 0.10 4.72
C ASN A 140 -5.35 -0.99 3.92
N SER A 141 -4.26 -0.62 3.26
CA SER A 141 -3.28 -1.54 2.67
C SER A 141 -1.87 -1.03 2.96
N PHE A 142 -0.88 -1.87 2.83
CA PHE A 142 0.50 -1.51 3.13
C PHE A 142 1.40 -1.68 1.91
N PHE A 143 2.33 -0.75 1.76
CA PHE A 143 3.39 -0.82 0.76
C PHE A 143 4.76 -0.78 1.43
N VAL A 144 5.58 -1.81 1.16
CA VAL A 144 6.90 -1.99 1.77
C VAL A 144 7.94 -2.18 0.66
N PRO A 145 8.67 -1.12 0.24
CA PRO A 145 9.60 -1.19 -0.89
C PRO A 145 10.86 -2.02 -0.64
N GLY A 146 11.09 -2.44 0.59
CA GLY A 146 12.23 -3.25 0.98
C GLY A 146 11.86 -4.29 2.03
N HIS A 147 11.49 -5.49 1.59
CA HIS A 147 11.10 -6.60 2.45
C HIS A 147 12.33 -7.17 3.19
N ASN A 148 12.37 -7.01 4.50
CA ASN A 148 13.46 -7.51 5.32
C ASN A 148 13.03 -7.74 6.77
N THR A 149 13.85 -8.46 7.54
CA THR A 149 13.57 -8.84 8.95
C THR A 149 13.44 -7.67 9.92
N ARG A 150 13.91 -6.48 9.58
CA ARG A 150 13.73 -5.28 10.42
C ARG A 150 12.33 -4.69 10.24
N VAL A 151 11.77 -4.81 9.05
CA VAL A 151 10.41 -4.35 8.74
C VAL A 151 9.40 -5.41 9.17
N PHE A 152 9.58 -6.67 8.77
CA PHE A 152 8.73 -7.80 9.16
C PHE A 152 9.23 -8.39 10.47
N LYS A 153 8.79 -7.80 11.58
CA LYS A 153 9.34 -7.98 12.92
C LYS A 153 8.65 -9.10 13.69
N ALA A 154 9.45 -9.96 14.36
CA ALA A 154 8.91 -10.88 15.35
C ALA A 154 8.39 -10.14 16.59
N GLY A 155 7.25 -10.57 17.10
CA GLY A 155 6.57 -9.90 18.21
C GLY A 155 5.92 -8.57 17.78
N GLU A 156 5.62 -7.72 18.74
CA GLU A 156 4.99 -6.42 18.47
C GLU A 156 5.98 -5.41 17.87
N CYS A 157 5.45 -4.45 17.13
CA CYS A 157 6.18 -3.28 16.68
C CYS A 157 6.67 -2.44 17.87
N ASP A 158 7.74 -1.67 17.68
CA ASP A 158 8.29 -0.79 18.73
C ASP A 158 7.26 0.28 19.17
N MET A 159 6.44 0.73 18.23
CA MET A 159 5.23 1.52 18.48
C MET A 159 4.08 0.93 17.67
N VAL A 160 2.98 0.59 18.32
CA VAL A 160 1.77 0.09 17.67
C VAL A 160 0.90 1.27 17.25
N CYS A 161 0.99 1.67 15.98
CA CYS A 161 0.17 2.74 15.39
C CYS A 161 -1.11 2.20 14.73
N SER A 162 -1.12 0.93 14.34
CA SER A 162 -2.30 0.16 13.94
C SER A 162 -2.32 -1.11 14.74
N ILE A 163 -3.46 -1.44 15.33
CA ILE A 163 -3.62 -2.67 16.14
C ILE A 163 -3.63 -3.93 15.27
N GLY A 164 -3.81 -3.78 13.96
CA GLY A 164 -3.93 -4.93 13.07
C GLY A 164 -5.05 -5.87 13.51
N TYR A 165 -4.90 -7.12 13.18
CA TYR A 165 -5.81 -8.20 13.62
C TYR A 165 -5.36 -8.87 14.94
N ASN A 166 -4.50 -8.23 15.73
CA ASN A 166 -4.02 -8.82 16.99
C ASN A 166 -5.14 -8.87 18.05
N PRO A 167 -5.65 -10.06 18.41
CA PRO A 167 -6.76 -10.18 19.34
C PRO A 167 -6.45 -9.66 20.75
N ALA A 168 -5.16 -9.64 21.14
CA ALA A 168 -4.71 -9.13 22.43
C ALA A 168 -4.78 -7.60 22.53
N ARG A 169 -4.94 -6.90 21.40
CA ARG A 169 -4.96 -5.42 21.32
C ARG A 169 -6.34 -4.86 20.98
N LEU A 170 -7.31 -5.71 20.70
CA LEU A 170 -8.68 -5.26 20.41
C LEU A 170 -9.30 -4.59 21.65
N PRO A 171 -9.80 -3.35 21.53
CA PRO A 171 -10.52 -2.71 22.62
C PRO A 171 -11.77 -3.51 23.01
N LYS A 172 -12.17 -3.39 24.27
CA LYS A 172 -13.40 -4.06 24.75
C LYS A 172 -14.62 -3.63 23.92
N GLY A 173 -15.32 -4.59 23.37
CA GLY A 173 -16.51 -4.38 22.53
C GLY A 173 -16.21 -4.14 21.05
N TYR A 174 -14.94 -4.14 20.65
CA TYR A 174 -14.52 -4.05 19.24
C TYR A 174 -14.36 -5.45 18.65
N ALA A 175 -14.92 -5.68 17.48
CA ALA A 175 -14.81 -6.97 16.81
C ALA A 175 -13.69 -6.96 15.74
N VAL A 176 -13.02 -8.09 15.57
CA VAL A 176 -11.99 -8.27 14.50
C VAL A 176 -12.56 -7.93 13.11
N ALA A 177 -13.84 -8.22 12.88
CA ALA A 177 -14.53 -7.94 11.62
C ALA A 177 -14.64 -6.43 11.28
N GLU A 178 -14.39 -5.54 12.24
CA GLU A 178 -14.39 -4.09 12.02
C GLU A 178 -13.04 -3.58 11.51
N ILE A 179 -11.99 -4.44 11.52
CA ILE A 179 -10.69 -4.13 10.97
C ILE A 179 -10.66 -4.53 9.50
N ASP A 180 -10.27 -3.61 8.63
CA ASP A 180 -10.15 -3.85 7.20
C ASP A 180 -8.72 -3.50 6.73
N ILE A 181 -7.82 -4.48 6.83
CA ILE A 181 -6.50 -4.41 6.22
C ILE A 181 -6.43 -5.46 5.12
N ARG A 182 -6.18 -5.03 3.88
CA ARG A 182 -6.39 -5.90 2.72
C ARG A 182 -5.13 -6.50 2.16
N LEU A 183 -4.20 -5.66 1.72
CA LEU A 183 -2.97 -6.13 1.06
C LEU A 183 -1.72 -5.56 1.74
N VAL A 184 -0.66 -6.34 1.67
CA VAL A 184 0.72 -5.90 1.88
C VAL A 184 1.48 -6.17 0.59
N VAL A 185 1.89 -5.13 -0.11
CA VAL A 185 2.67 -5.22 -1.34
C VAL A 185 4.12 -4.88 -1.02
N THR A 186 5.04 -5.79 -1.37
CA THR A 186 6.48 -5.63 -1.11
C THR A 186 7.28 -5.80 -2.40
N ASP A 187 8.57 -5.60 -2.37
CA ASP A 187 9.48 -5.90 -3.49
C ASP A 187 9.68 -7.41 -3.76
N LEU A 188 9.18 -8.30 -2.88
CA LEU A 188 9.28 -9.76 -3.03
C LEU A 188 7.94 -10.42 -3.39
N CYS A 189 6.83 -9.92 -2.83
CA CYS A 189 5.55 -10.63 -2.88
C CYS A 189 4.37 -9.71 -2.58
N VAL A 190 3.17 -10.24 -2.80
CA VAL A 190 1.92 -9.69 -2.27
C VAL A 190 1.40 -10.64 -1.19
N MET A 191 0.95 -10.06 -0.08
CA MET A 191 0.38 -10.77 1.06
C MET A 191 -1.02 -10.23 1.37
N ASP A 192 -1.82 -11.05 2.07
CA ASP A 192 -3.10 -10.67 2.68
C ASP A 192 -3.17 -11.16 4.14
N PHE A 193 -4.33 -11.04 4.76
CA PHE A 193 -4.59 -11.47 6.14
C PHE A 193 -5.54 -12.68 6.21
N GLY A 194 -5.55 -13.52 5.18
CA GLY A 194 -6.35 -14.74 5.12
C GLY A 194 -5.72 -15.95 5.83
N GLY A 195 -4.62 -15.78 6.54
CA GLY A 195 -4.00 -16.83 7.33
C GLY A 195 -4.78 -17.16 8.62
N PRO A 196 -4.34 -18.19 9.38
CA PRO A 196 -4.97 -18.56 10.66
C PRO A 196 -5.04 -17.35 11.61
N ALA A 197 -6.22 -17.13 12.22
CA ALA A 197 -6.47 -15.98 13.10
C ALA A 197 -6.10 -14.62 12.47
N HIS A 198 -6.35 -14.44 11.18
CA HIS A 198 -6.02 -13.24 10.41
C HIS A 198 -4.53 -12.89 10.40
N GLN A 199 -3.65 -13.91 10.45
CA GLN A 199 -2.24 -13.67 10.27
C GLN A 199 -1.90 -13.43 8.79
N ILE A 200 -0.78 -12.75 8.56
CA ILE A 200 -0.23 -12.53 7.22
C ILE A 200 -0.06 -13.86 6.48
N ARG A 201 -0.54 -13.90 5.24
CA ARG A 201 -0.49 -15.03 4.34
C ARG A 201 0.05 -14.58 2.98
N LEU A 202 0.89 -15.41 2.34
CA LEU A 202 1.29 -15.21 0.95
C LEU A 202 0.07 -15.31 0.02
N ARG A 203 -0.08 -14.34 -0.85
CA ARG A 203 -1.06 -14.33 -1.94
C ARG A 203 -0.40 -14.59 -3.29
N SER A 204 0.71 -13.93 -3.57
CA SER A 204 1.50 -14.17 -4.78
C SER A 204 2.97 -13.85 -4.57
N LEU A 205 3.83 -14.50 -5.34
CA LEU A 205 5.27 -14.27 -5.39
C LEU A 205 5.62 -13.49 -6.65
N HIS A 206 6.49 -12.51 -6.56
CA HIS A 206 6.96 -11.83 -7.76
C HIS A 206 7.83 -12.77 -8.59
N PRO A 207 7.88 -12.61 -9.94
CA PRO A 207 8.67 -13.47 -10.82
C PRO A 207 10.11 -13.64 -10.32
N GLY A 208 10.58 -14.91 -10.25
CA GLY A 208 11.92 -15.26 -9.77
C GLY A 208 12.10 -15.25 -8.24
N ILE A 209 11.05 -14.99 -7.46
CA ILE A 209 11.08 -15.05 -5.99
C ILE A 209 10.48 -16.38 -5.52
N THR A 210 11.08 -16.97 -4.47
CA THR A 210 10.58 -18.19 -3.82
C THR A 210 9.98 -17.88 -2.44
N ALA A 211 9.09 -18.76 -1.95
CA ALA A 211 8.56 -18.65 -0.60
C ALA A 211 9.67 -18.74 0.47
N ALA A 212 10.71 -19.52 0.24
CA ALA A 212 11.88 -19.57 1.09
C ALA A 212 12.58 -18.22 1.22
N LYS A 213 12.71 -17.50 0.09
CA LYS A 213 13.29 -16.14 0.08
C LYS A 213 12.46 -15.14 0.87
N VAL A 214 11.14 -15.23 0.80
CA VAL A 214 10.24 -14.38 1.60
C VAL A 214 10.41 -14.73 3.08
N GLN A 215 10.43 -16.03 3.45
CA GLN A 215 10.62 -16.46 4.83
C GLN A 215 11.97 -16.04 5.42
N GLU A 216 13.07 -16.11 4.67
CA GLU A 216 14.40 -15.63 5.08
C GLU A 216 14.39 -14.14 5.46
N ASN A 217 13.54 -13.35 4.83
CA ASN A 217 13.39 -11.91 5.04
C ASN A 217 12.27 -11.53 6.00
N THR A 218 11.61 -12.50 6.63
CA THR A 218 10.51 -12.31 7.58
C THR A 218 10.86 -12.92 8.92
N SER A 219 10.79 -12.17 10.04
CA SER A 219 11.19 -12.64 11.37
C SER A 219 10.11 -13.46 12.09
N PHE A 220 9.03 -13.84 11.42
CA PHE A 220 7.97 -14.71 11.94
C PHE A 220 7.57 -15.74 10.87
N PRO A 221 6.97 -16.88 11.23
CA PRO A 221 6.47 -17.84 10.25
C PRO A 221 5.41 -17.22 9.33
N VAL A 222 5.63 -17.31 8.02
CA VAL A 222 4.67 -16.84 7.00
C VAL A 222 3.75 -17.97 6.64
N CYS A 223 2.44 -17.73 6.61
CA CYS A 223 1.48 -18.69 6.09
C CYS A 223 1.62 -18.77 4.57
N VAL A 224 1.99 -19.94 4.06
CA VAL A 224 2.18 -20.21 2.63
C VAL A 224 1.09 -21.22 2.21
N PRO A 225 0.03 -20.79 1.48
CA PRO A 225 -0.96 -21.73 0.94
C PRO A 225 -0.38 -22.55 -0.21
N ASP A 226 -0.99 -23.71 -0.49
CA ASP A 226 -0.52 -24.62 -1.55
C ASP A 226 -0.71 -24.03 -2.96
N ASP A 227 -1.63 -23.07 -3.11
CA ASP A 227 -2.05 -22.44 -4.36
C ASP A 227 -1.44 -21.05 -4.60
N VAL A 228 -0.30 -20.74 -3.99
CA VAL A 228 0.40 -19.48 -4.23
C VAL A 228 0.74 -19.30 -5.70
N ILE A 229 0.25 -18.22 -6.29
CA ILE A 229 0.48 -17.90 -7.69
C ILE A 229 1.70 -16.97 -7.89
N THR A 230 2.18 -16.89 -9.11
CA THR A 230 3.09 -15.80 -9.51
C THR A 230 2.27 -14.52 -9.67
N THR A 231 2.78 -13.39 -9.17
CA THR A 231 2.14 -12.08 -9.34
C THR A 231 1.94 -11.79 -10.83
N PRO A 232 0.71 -11.51 -11.27
CA PRO A 232 0.43 -11.24 -12.67
C PRO A 232 1.24 -10.04 -13.19
N ALA A 233 1.81 -10.19 -14.36
CA ALA A 233 2.48 -9.09 -15.04
C ALA A 233 1.50 -7.96 -15.38
N PRO A 234 1.93 -6.68 -15.34
CA PRO A 234 1.09 -5.59 -15.80
C PRO A 234 0.77 -5.73 -17.30
N THR A 235 -0.47 -5.42 -17.67
CA THR A 235 -0.88 -5.38 -19.06
C THR A 235 -0.28 -4.18 -19.79
N GLU A 236 -0.26 -4.21 -21.13
CA GLU A 236 0.19 -3.05 -21.92
C GLU A 236 -0.64 -1.79 -21.63
N ALA A 237 -1.96 -1.95 -21.44
CA ALA A 237 -2.84 -0.83 -21.07
C ALA A 237 -2.46 -0.24 -19.71
N GLN A 238 -2.17 -1.08 -18.71
CA GLN A 238 -1.70 -0.63 -17.39
C GLN A 238 -0.36 0.08 -17.50
N LEU A 239 0.59 -0.45 -18.27
CA LEU A 239 1.89 0.18 -18.50
C LEU A 239 1.75 1.54 -19.17
N ALA A 240 0.88 1.68 -20.17
CA ALA A 240 0.61 2.95 -20.83
C ALA A 240 0.07 4.00 -19.84
N ILE A 241 -0.86 3.63 -18.96
CA ILE A 241 -1.39 4.51 -17.91
C ILE A 241 -0.28 4.91 -16.93
N ILE A 242 0.50 3.94 -16.41
CA ILE A 242 1.59 4.19 -15.46
C ILE A 242 2.59 5.19 -16.03
N ARG A 243 3.02 4.95 -17.29
CA ARG A 243 4.04 5.78 -17.97
C ARG A 243 3.51 7.17 -18.30
N ARG A 244 2.24 7.31 -18.63
CA ARG A 244 1.57 8.60 -18.82
C ARG A 244 1.50 9.41 -17.50
N LEU A 245 1.20 8.74 -16.39
CA LEU A 245 1.10 9.37 -15.07
C LEU A 245 2.46 9.70 -14.44
N ASP A 246 3.51 9.01 -14.85
CA ASP A 246 4.90 9.25 -14.41
C ASP A 246 5.85 9.46 -15.61
N PRO A 247 5.70 10.61 -16.32
CA PRO A 247 6.49 10.88 -17.53
C PRO A 247 7.99 11.06 -17.26
N HIS A 248 8.34 11.36 -16.01
CA HIS A 248 9.73 11.54 -15.58
C HIS A 248 10.38 10.27 -15.03
N ASN A 249 9.68 9.13 -15.08
CA ASN A 249 10.13 7.84 -14.55
C ASN A 249 10.63 7.91 -13.09
N LEU A 250 9.95 8.69 -12.26
CA LEU A 250 10.31 8.88 -10.85
C LEU A 250 10.19 7.58 -10.07
N ARG A 251 9.24 6.70 -10.46
CA ARG A 251 9.03 5.37 -9.86
C ARG A 251 10.30 4.51 -9.83
N SER A 252 11.21 4.72 -10.79
CA SER A 252 12.44 3.92 -10.85
C SER A 252 13.39 4.16 -9.67
N ARG A 253 13.22 5.26 -8.94
CA ARG A 253 14.04 5.62 -7.77
C ARG A 253 13.50 5.08 -6.46
N GLU A 254 12.24 4.65 -6.44
CA GLU A 254 11.57 4.16 -5.23
C GLU A 254 11.95 2.71 -4.89
N ILE A 255 12.40 1.96 -5.89
CA ILE A 255 12.77 0.55 -5.74
C ILE A 255 14.26 0.40 -6.01
N LYS A 256 14.94 -0.24 -5.07
CA LYS A 256 16.40 -0.47 -5.20
C LYS A 256 16.68 -1.21 -6.50
N ASP A 257 17.63 -0.64 -7.27
CA ASP A 257 18.10 -1.16 -8.56
C ASP A 257 16.99 -1.30 -9.62
N ASN A 258 15.72 -1.15 -9.26
CA ASN A 258 14.54 -1.28 -10.11
C ASN A 258 14.69 -2.34 -11.23
N PRO A 259 14.94 -3.61 -10.89
CA PRO A 259 15.25 -4.65 -11.87
C PRO A 259 14.05 -4.88 -12.81
N PRO A 260 14.24 -5.58 -13.94
CA PRO A 260 13.16 -6.09 -14.75
C PRO A 260 12.13 -6.84 -13.88
N GLY A 261 10.85 -6.64 -14.14
CA GLY A 261 9.77 -7.27 -13.38
C GLY A 261 9.76 -8.79 -13.56
N ASP A 262 10.13 -9.28 -14.75
CA ASP A 262 10.44 -10.68 -15.00
C ASP A 262 11.93 -10.91 -14.72
N ARG A 263 12.22 -11.67 -13.67
CA ARG A 263 13.56 -11.98 -13.18
C ARG A 263 13.97 -13.43 -13.43
N ARG A 264 13.32 -14.12 -14.38
CA ARG A 264 13.62 -15.48 -14.80
C ARG A 264 14.96 -15.63 -15.46
#